data_8fc8b41a8eb1d12d741f7e4c1a50b0d2
#
_entry.id   8fc8b41a8eb1d12d741f7e4c1a50b0d2
#
_cell.length_a   1.000
_cell.length_b   1.000
_cell.length_c   1.000
_cell.angle_alpha   90.00
_cell.angle_beta   90.00
_cell.angle_gamma   90.00
#
_symmetry.space_group_name_H-M   'P 1'
#
loop_
_entity.id
_entity.type
_entity.pdbx_description
1 polymer ?
#
loop_
_entity_poly.entity_id
_entity_poly.type
_entity_poly.pdbx_seq_one_letter_code
_entity_poly.pdbx_strand_id
1 'polypeptide(L)'
;MTETERIVRIFHESWDLRDPDRGAAVIAKDCQFEDVAREELQPGPEAYKQDYYRWREAFPDGECKVVNVIAQNDWAVVEFVNRGTHTGPLETSQGIFAPTGRKVKVRYCSVMRVADGKVVEGRDYYDSAGILQQLGLKCD
;
A
#
# COMPACT_ATOMS: atom_id res chain seq x y z
N MET A 1 13.79 -12.52 -14.36
CA MET A 1 13.23 -11.40 -13.57
C MET A 1 14.33 -10.37 -13.34
N THR A 2 14.01 -9.10 -13.62
CA THR A 2 14.98 -8.03 -13.39
C THR A 2 15.09 -7.69 -11.89
N GLU A 3 16.15 -7.00 -11.52
CA GLU A 3 16.33 -6.49 -10.15
C GLU A 3 15.16 -5.59 -9.75
N THR A 4 14.74 -4.69 -10.66
CA THR A 4 13.62 -3.78 -10.42
C THR A 4 12.34 -4.56 -10.10
N GLU A 5 12.01 -5.57 -10.90
CA GLU A 5 10.84 -6.40 -10.65
C GLU A 5 10.94 -7.15 -9.32
N ARG A 6 12.12 -7.71 -9.01
CA ARG A 6 12.34 -8.43 -7.75
C ARG A 6 12.08 -7.53 -6.55
N ILE A 7 12.60 -6.32 -6.57
CA ILE A 7 12.48 -5.37 -5.45
C ILE A 7 11.02 -4.93 -5.25
N VAL A 8 10.31 -4.57 -6.32
CA VAL A 8 8.92 -4.13 -6.17
C VAL A 8 7.99 -5.26 -5.75
N ARG A 9 8.31 -6.52 -6.12
CA ARG A 9 7.57 -7.67 -5.63
C ARG A 9 7.78 -7.88 -4.14
N ILE A 10 9.00 -7.77 -3.65
CA ILE A 10 9.28 -7.86 -2.20
C ILE A 10 8.48 -6.79 -1.45
N PHE A 11 8.49 -5.56 -1.95
CA PHE A 11 7.75 -4.44 -1.35
C PHE A 11 6.26 -4.78 -1.15
N HIS A 12 5.60 -5.31 -2.19
CA HIS A 12 4.16 -5.57 -2.15
C HIS A 12 3.82 -6.92 -1.48
N GLU A 13 4.56 -7.97 -1.78
CA GLU A 13 4.27 -9.31 -1.26
C GLU A 13 4.50 -9.42 0.25
N SER A 14 5.30 -8.52 0.82
CA SER A 14 5.55 -8.47 2.27
C SER A 14 4.27 -8.23 3.08
N TRP A 15 3.27 -7.58 2.49
CA TRP A 15 1.97 -7.39 3.13
C TRP A 15 1.25 -8.72 3.36
N ASP A 16 1.18 -9.58 2.34
CA ASP A 16 0.56 -10.90 2.44
C ASP A 16 1.35 -11.83 3.36
N LEU A 17 2.67 -11.72 3.32
CA LEU A 17 3.54 -12.53 4.17
C LEU A 17 3.51 -12.07 5.64
N ARG A 18 2.85 -10.95 5.92
CA ARG A 18 2.78 -10.34 7.26
C ARG A 18 4.18 -10.07 7.82
N ASP A 19 5.07 -9.61 6.96
CA ASP A 19 6.47 -9.34 7.29
C ASP A 19 6.84 -7.91 6.84
N PRO A 20 6.42 -6.89 7.61
CA PRO A 20 6.70 -5.50 7.24
C PRO A 20 8.20 -5.17 7.29
N ASP A 21 9.00 -5.87 8.07
CA ASP A 21 10.44 -5.66 8.11
C ASP A 21 11.09 -6.04 6.78
N ARG A 22 10.61 -7.11 6.14
CA ARG A 22 11.08 -7.52 4.82
C ARG A 22 10.81 -6.44 3.77
N GLY A 23 9.60 -5.87 3.77
CA GLY A 23 9.26 -4.77 2.87
C GLY A 23 10.06 -3.52 3.17
N ALA A 24 10.20 -3.15 4.44
CA ALA A 24 10.96 -1.98 4.86
C ALA A 24 12.43 -2.08 4.48
N ALA A 25 13.01 -3.29 4.46
CA ALA A 25 14.42 -3.50 4.12
C ALA A 25 14.75 -3.12 2.67
N VAL A 26 13.76 -3.09 1.77
CA VAL A 26 13.98 -2.69 0.36
C VAL A 26 13.54 -1.25 0.09
N ILE A 27 13.38 -0.42 1.13
CA ILE A 27 13.01 0.99 0.99
C ILE A 27 14.18 1.86 1.41
N ALA A 28 14.57 2.82 0.56
CA ALA A 28 15.62 3.76 0.88
C ALA A 28 15.17 4.70 2.01
N LYS A 29 16.12 5.12 2.85
CA LYS A 29 15.82 6.01 3.98
C LYS A 29 15.15 7.31 3.55
N ASP A 30 15.57 7.84 2.41
CA ASP A 30 15.07 9.09 1.83
C ASP A 30 14.03 8.85 0.74
N CYS A 31 13.45 7.66 0.70
CA CYS A 31 12.42 7.33 -0.28
C CYS A 31 11.25 8.32 -0.17
N GLN A 32 10.84 8.84 -1.32
CA GLN A 32 9.67 9.71 -1.44
C GLN A 32 8.51 8.88 -1.97
N PHE A 33 7.62 8.44 -1.10
CA PHE A 33 6.44 7.68 -1.48
C PHE A 33 5.19 8.53 -1.23
N GLU A 34 4.34 8.66 -2.27
CA GLU A 34 3.15 9.49 -2.20
C GLU A 34 1.88 8.64 -2.27
N ASP A 35 0.97 8.86 -1.33
CA ASP A 35 -0.42 8.40 -1.44
C ASP A 35 -1.18 9.51 -2.17
N VAL A 36 -1.43 9.31 -3.47
CA VAL A 36 -1.99 10.36 -4.33
C VAL A 36 -3.40 10.74 -3.91
N ALA A 37 -4.21 9.76 -3.51
CA ALA A 37 -5.60 10.02 -3.12
C ALA A 37 -5.70 10.88 -1.85
N ARG A 38 -4.71 10.79 -0.96
CA ARG A 38 -4.66 11.56 0.29
C ARG A 38 -3.76 12.79 0.19
N GLU A 39 -3.07 12.96 -0.94
CA GLU A 39 -2.07 14.02 -1.14
C GLU A 39 -1.04 14.04 -0.01
N GLU A 40 -0.59 12.86 0.41
CA GLU A 40 0.27 12.70 1.57
C GLU A 40 1.56 11.98 1.19
N LEU A 41 2.70 12.53 1.63
CA LEU A 41 4.00 11.89 1.49
C LEU A 41 4.23 10.94 2.66
N GLN A 42 4.71 9.74 2.34
CA GLN A 42 5.07 8.71 3.31
C GLN A 42 6.56 8.39 3.13
N PRO A 43 7.46 9.19 3.74
CA PRO A 43 8.89 9.04 3.49
C PRO A 43 9.49 7.88 4.28
N GLY A 44 10.29 7.08 3.58
CA GLY A 44 11.15 6.09 4.19
C GLY A 44 10.49 4.83 4.72
N PRO A 45 11.33 3.92 5.28
CA PRO A 45 10.86 2.61 5.76
C PRO A 45 9.88 2.70 6.93
N GLU A 46 10.03 3.67 7.82
CA GLU A 46 9.17 3.79 8.99
C GLU A 46 7.74 4.17 8.60
N ALA A 47 7.57 5.06 7.62
CA ALA A 47 6.24 5.42 7.12
C ALA A 47 5.54 4.21 6.49
N TYR A 48 6.29 3.37 5.75
CA TYR A 48 5.77 2.11 5.21
C TYR A 48 5.25 1.20 6.32
N LYS A 49 6.02 1.03 7.39
CA LYS A 49 5.63 0.16 8.50
C LYS A 49 4.41 0.70 9.24
N GLN A 50 4.34 2.01 9.46
CA GLN A 50 3.18 2.66 10.08
C GLN A 50 1.92 2.45 9.25
N ASP A 51 2.02 2.59 7.93
CA ASP A 51 0.90 2.35 7.02
C ASP A 51 0.47 0.89 7.05
N TYR A 52 1.42 -0.04 7.08
CA TYR A 52 1.15 -1.46 7.22
C TYR A 52 0.35 -1.74 8.50
N TYR A 53 0.79 -1.24 9.64
CA TYR A 53 0.11 -1.52 10.92
C TYR A 53 -1.26 -0.85 10.98
N ARG A 54 -1.39 0.37 10.46
CA ARG A 54 -2.66 1.08 10.39
C ARG A 54 -3.70 0.29 9.59
N TRP A 55 -3.30 -0.19 8.43
CA TRP A 55 -4.19 -0.95 7.55
C TRP A 55 -4.51 -2.33 8.13
N ARG A 56 -3.51 -2.99 8.70
CA ARG A 56 -3.67 -4.31 9.31
C ARG A 56 -4.59 -4.27 10.53
N GLU A 57 -4.57 -3.20 11.30
CA GLU A 57 -5.48 -3.02 12.43
C GLU A 57 -6.94 -2.92 11.96
N ALA A 58 -7.19 -2.15 10.90
CA ALA A 58 -8.54 -1.99 10.35
C ALA A 58 -9.04 -3.27 9.66
N PHE A 59 -8.14 -3.98 8.98
CA PHE A 59 -8.44 -5.17 8.18
C PHE A 59 -7.52 -6.32 8.58
N PRO A 60 -7.77 -6.99 9.74
CA PRO A 60 -6.87 -8.06 10.21
C PRO A 60 -6.73 -9.23 9.26
N ASP A 61 -7.76 -9.52 8.47
CA ASP A 61 -7.78 -10.57 7.44
C ASP A 61 -7.30 -10.07 6.08
N GLY A 62 -6.76 -8.87 6.00
CA GLY A 62 -6.42 -8.22 4.75
C GLY A 62 -5.44 -9.00 3.89
N GLU A 63 -5.69 -8.98 2.58
CA GLU A 63 -4.82 -9.58 1.56
C GLU A 63 -4.39 -8.51 0.58
N CYS A 64 -3.15 -8.64 0.10
CA CYS A 64 -2.59 -7.79 -0.95
C CYS A 64 -2.03 -8.69 -2.03
N LYS A 65 -2.75 -8.81 -3.14
CA LYS A 65 -2.37 -9.71 -4.24
C LYS A 65 -1.88 -8.91 -5.43
N VAL A 66 -0.62 -9.11 -5.78
CA VAL A 66 -0.04 -8.56 -7.01
C VAL A 66 -0.65 -9.29 -8.21
N VAL A 67 -1.23 -8.54 -9.14
CA VAL A 67 -1.84 -9.09 -10.35
C VAL A 67 -1.01 -8.86 -11.60
N ASN A 68 -0.22 -7.79 -11.64
CA ASN A 68 0.60 -7.49 -12.81
C ASN A 68 1.78 -6.61 -12.42
N VAL A 69 2.94 -6.89 -13.02
CA VAL A 69 4.13 -6.06 -12.87
C VAL A 69 4.68 -5.76 -14.26
N ILE A 70 4.84 -4.48 -14.57
CA ILE A 70 5.46 -4.02 -15.80
C ILE A 70 6.71 -3.25 -15.40
N ALA A 71 7.89 -3.76 -15.79
CA ALA A 71 9.15 -3.14 -15.43
C ALA A 71 9.94 -2.76 -16.68
N GLN A 72 10.50 -1.57 -16.67
CA GLN A 72 11.41 -1.09 -17.71
C GLN A 72 12.52 -0.29 -17.04
N ASN A 73 13.76 -0.75 -17.21
CA ASN A 73 14.93 -0.17 -16.56
C ASN A 73 14.74 -0.14 -15.05
N ASP A 74 14.81 1.02 -14.42
CA ASP A 74 14.66 1.19 -12.97
C ASP A 74 13.25 1.58 -12.55
N TRP A 75 12.29 1.61 -13.47
CA TRP A 75 10.89 1.89 -13.18
C TRP A 75 10.03 0.64 -13.25
N ALA A 76 9.01 0.59 -12.41
CA ALA A 76 8.01 -0.47 -12.46
C ALA A 76 6.62 0.09 -12.16
N VAL A 77 5.63 -0.50 -12.83
CA VAL A 77 4.21 -0.31 -12.52
C VAL A 77 3.72 -1.62 -11.94
N VAL A 78 3.10 -1.56 -10.78
CA VAL A 78 2.57 -2.74 -10.08
C VAL A 78 1.06 -2.55 -9.89
N GLU A 79 0.29 -3.46 -10.47
CA GLU A 79 -1.15 -3.51 -10.23
C GLU A 79 -1.42 -4.58 -9.19
N PHE A 80 -2.17 -4.23 -8.17
CA PHE A 80 -2.49 -5.16 -7.09
C PHE A 80 -3.89 -4.90 -6.55
N VAL A 81 -4.43 -5.90 -5.87
CA VAL A 81 -5.78 -5.86 -5.29
C VAL A 81 -5.67 -6.10 -3.79
N ASN A 82 -6.22 -5.18 -3.02
CA ASN A 82 -6.36 -5.33 -1.57
C ASN A 82 -7.79 -5.74 -1.25
N ARG A 83 -7.93 -6.73 -0.36
CA ARG A 83 -9.23 -7.17 0.17
C ARG A 83 -9.14 -7.27 1.68
N GLY A 84 -10.26 -7.07 2.35
CA GLY A 84 -10.32 -7.26 3.78
C GLY A 84 -11.70 -7.00 4.34
N THR A 85 -11.90 -7.40 5.60
CA THR A 85 -13.11 -7.15 6.37
C THR A 85 -12.82 -6.12 7.44
N HIS A 86 -13.61 -5.06 7.50
CA HIS A 86 -13.41 -3.93 8.42
C HIS A 86 -13.87 -4.30 9.83
N THR A 87 -12.98 -4.93 10.59
CA THR A 87 -13.26 -5.38 11.95
C THR A 87 -12.46 -4.66 13.03
N GLY A 88 -11.57 -3.74 12.63
CA GLY A 88 -10.85 -2.86 13.53
C GLY A 88 -11.03 -1.40 13.16
N PRO A 89 -10.60 -0.46 14.00
CA PRO A 89 -10.75 0.97 13.69
C PRO A 89 -9.90 1.36 12.47
N LEU A 90 -10.45 2.21 11.61
CA LEU A 90 -9.76 2.74 10.44
C LEU A 90 -9.42 4.21 10.68
N GLU A 91 -8.13 4.48 10.81
CA GLU A 91 -7.64 5.85 10.96
C GLU A 91 -7.48 6.49 9.57
N THR A 92 -8.09 7.65 9.38
CA THR A 92 -8.03 8.42 8.14
C THR A 92 -7.74 9.88 8.42
N SER A 93 -7.51 10.66 7.37
CA SER A 93 -7.35 12.12 7.49
C SER A 93 -8.63 12.81 7.99
N GLN A 94 -9.78 12.15 7.93
CA GLN A 94 -11.07 12.66 8.40
C GLN A 94 -11.43 12.15 9.80
N GLY A 95 -10.53 11.43 10.45
CA GLY A 95 -10.73 10.87 11.78
C GLY A 95 -10.69 9.35 11.78
N ILE A 96 -11.14 8.78 12.90
CA ILE A 96 -11.14 7.33 13.09
C ILE A 96 -12.56 6.81 12.89
N PHE A 97 -12.72 5.87 11.95
CA PHE A 97 -14.01 5.20 11.72
C PHE A 97 -14.07 3.89 12.49
N ALA A 98 -15.12 3.70 13.25
CA ALA A 98 -15.37 2.46 13.99
C ALA A 98 -15.61 1.29 13.00
N PRO A 99 -15.32 0.05 13.41
CA PRO A 99 -15.52 -1.13 12.54
C PRO A 99 -16.95 -1.24 12.01
N THR A 100 -17.09 -1.46 10.71
CA THR A 100 -18.39 -1.62 10.06
C THR A 100 -18.77 -3.08 9.82
N GLY A 101 -17.80 -4.00 9.90
CA GLY A 101 -17.99 -5.40 9.56
C GLY A 101 -18.13 -5.67 8.07
N ARG A 102 -18.01 -4.65 7.23
CA ARG A 102 -18.16 -4.78 5.78
C ARG A 102 -16.84 -5.17 5.12
N LYS A 103 -16.96 -5.76 3.93
CA LYS A 103 -15.80 -6.16 3.12
C LYS A 103 -15.46 -5.10 2.09
N VAL A 104 -14.17 -4.96 1.82
CA VAL A 104 -13.67 -4.10 0.75
C VAL A 104 -12.86 -4.89 -0.25
N LYS A 105 -12.88 -4.41 -1.49
CA LYS A 105 -11.98 -4.84 -2.56
C LYS A 105 -11.54 -3.58 -3.30
N VAL A 106 -10.24 -3.33 -3.32
CA VAL A 106 -9.69 -2.09 -3.88
C VAL A 106 -8.58 -2.44 -4.87
N ARG A 107 -8.66 -1.86 -6.06
CA ARG A 107 -7.59 -1.96 -7.05
C ARG A 107 -6.63 -0.81 -6.87
N TYR A 108 -5.35 -1.14 -6.87
CA TYR A 108 -4.26 -0.17 -6.78
C TYR A 108 -3.36 -0.24 -7.98
N CYS A 109 -2.76 0.88 -8.30
CA CYS A 109 -1.67 0.98 -9.27
C CYS A 109 -0.55 1.78 -8.61
N SER A 110 0.62 1.15 -8.44
CA SER A 110 1.81 1.81 -7.91
C SER A 110 2.79 2.06 -9.04
N VAL A 111 3.36 3.26 -9.08
CA VAL A 111 4.47 3.60 -9.99
C VAL A 111 5.70 3.79 -9.13
N MET A 112 6.75 3.02 -9.35
CA MET A 112 7.90 2.95 -8.45
C MET A 112 9.22 3.02 -9.20
N ARG A 113 10.21 3.67 -8.59
CA ARG A 113 11.59 3.68 -9.10
C ARG A 113 12.52 3.02 -8.10
N VAL A 114 13.41 2.17 -8.61
CA VAL A 114 14.38 1.41 -7.83
C VAL A 114 15.79 1.88 -8.17
N ALA A 115 16.61 2.08 -7.16
CA ALA A 115 18.04 2.37 -7.33
C ALA A 115 18.82 1.70 -6.20
N ASP A 116 19.96 1.11 -6.52
CA ASP A 116 20.85 0.43 -5.57
C ASP A 116 20.11 -0.61 -4.71
N GLY A 117 19.23 -1.37 -5.35
CA GLY A 117 18.48 -2.45 -4.70
C GLY A 117 17.38 -1.99 -3.75
N LYS A 118 16.95 -0.72 -3.85
CA LYS A 118 15.92 -0.17 -2.96
C LYS A 118 14.95 0.71 -3.73
N VAL A 119 13.71 0.78 -3.23
CA VAL A 119 12.71 1.73 -3.72
C VAL A 119 13.11 3.12 -3.26
N VAL A 120 13.28 4.06 -4.21
CA VAL A 120 13.70 5.43 -3.91
C VAL A 120 12.59 6.45 -4.11
N GLU A 121 11.57 6.12 -4.90
CA GLU A 121 10.36 6.93 -5.03
C GLU A 121 9.21 6.07 -5.52
N GLY A 122 7.99 6.50 -5.25
CA GLY A 122 6.82 5.81 -5.73
C GLY A 122 5.54 6.60 -5.47
N ARG A 123 4.47 6.15 -6.10
CA ARG A 123 3.14 6.72 -5.94
C ARG A 123 2.10 5.64 -6.04
N ASP A 124 1.11 5.68 -5.14
CA ASP A 124 -0.06 4.82 -5.18
C ASP A 124 -1.26 5.60 -5.71
N TYR A 125 -1.94 5.02 -6.70
CA TYR A 125 -3.20 5.51 -7.25
C TYR A 125 -4.30 4.51 -6.95
N TYR A 126 -5.38 4.98 -6.35
CA TYR A 126 -6.52 4.13 -6.01
C TYR A 126 -7.76 4.98 -5.74
N ASP A 127 -8.92 4.33 -5.69
CA ASP A 127 -10.21 4.99 -5.44
C ASP A 127 -10.50 5.02 -3.94
N SER A 128 -10.06 6.06 -3.25
CA SER A 128 -10.28 6.21 -1.81
C SER A 128 -11.76 6.45 -1.46
N ALA A 129 -12.48 7.18 -2.31
CA ALA A 129 -13.92 7.38 -2.12
C ALA A 129 -14.67 6.06 -2.23
N GLY A 130 -14.24 5.18 -3.15
CA GLY A 130 -14.81 3.85 -3.31
C GLY A 130 -14.64 2.98 -2.08
N ILE A 131 -13.52 3.11 -1.36
CA ILE A 131 -13.32 2.40 -0.09
C ILE A 131 -14.40 2.80 0.91
N LEU A 132 -14.63 4.10 1.10
CA LEU A 132 -15.63 4.59 2.04
C LEU A 132 -17.04 4.14 1.63
N GLN A 133 -17.36 4.16 0.33
CA GLN A 133 -18.64 3.68 -0.17
C GLN A 133 -18.85 2.20 0.15
N GLN A 134 -17.84 1.36 -0.06
CA GLN A 134 -17.92 -0.08 0.25
C GLN A 134 -18.14 -0.31 1.74
N LEU A 135 -17.58 0.54 2.59
CA LEU A 135 -17.78 0.46 4.03
C LEU A 135 -19.09 1.09 4.49
N GLY A 136 -19.86 1.70 3.58
CA GLY A 136 -21.09 2.39 3.94
C GLY A 136 -20.88 3.71 4.65
N LEU A 137 -19.69 4.31 4.48
CA LEU A 137 -19.31 5.58 5.10
C LEU A 137 -19.41 6.70 4.08
N LYS A 138 -19.58 7.94 4.57
CA LYS A 138 -19.65 9.10 3.68
C LYS A 138 -18.28 9.77 3.62
N CYS A 139 -17.94 10.19 2.41
CA CYS A 139 -16.79 11.06 2.15
C CYS A 139 -17.31 12.50 2.07
N ASP A 140 -16.84 13.36 2.96
CA ASP A 140 -17.16 14.78 2.92
C ASP A 140 -16.11 15.55 2.12
#